data_62364ba4e8aeab883441581c1cc0520a
#
_entry.id   62364ba4e8aeab883441581c1cc0520a
#
_cell.length_a   1.000
_cell.length_b   1.000
_cell.length_c   1.000
_cell.angle_alpha   90.00
_cell.angle_beta   90.00
_cell.angle_gamma   90.00
#
_symmetry.space_group_name_H-M   'P 1'
#
loop_
_entity.id
_entity.type
_entity.pdbx_description
1 polymer ?
#
loop_
_entity_poly.entity_id
_entity_poly.type
_entity_poly.pdbx_seq_one_letter_code
_entity_poly.pdbx_strand_id
1 'polypeptide(L)'
;MVNLKHAVQSQGFTVAHIKTDSIKIPDATPEIIKFVTEYGKLYGYNFEHEATYDRMCLVNDAVYIARYATVEKCCDLYGKKYIDSAKDICKENKKHPYAWTATGTQFQIPYVFKTLFSKENIEFEDMCETKSVTSSLYLDMNEALPDVSALEAERDKLWKQITDSKRMTEPMPTECERVEELTDKIAKGHDYHFIGKVGQFCPIKPGCGGGILLRETENKKTGEKGYAAATGSKGFRWLESEMVKQLDKQGDIDRGYYNNMVDEAIKSLSVYGDFERFAADEPYVSDNTPPWFGAGEPHEDDITPFDVR
;
A
#
# COMPACT_ATOMS: atom_id res chain seq x y z
N MET A 1 14.15 -18.44 -14.54
CA MET A 1 13.52 -17.25 -15.18
C MET A 1 14.48 -16.54 -16.15
N VAL A 2 15.73 -16.19 -15.78
CA VAL A 2 16.67 -15.46 -16.68
C VAL A 2 16.90 -16.19 -18.01
N ASN A 3 17.18 -17.49 -17.99
CA ASN A 3 17.36 -18.27 -19.21
C ASN A 3 16.09 -18.31 -20.08
N LEU A 4 14.90 -18.36 -19.45
CA LEU A 4 13.64 -18.28 -20.17
C LEU A 4 13.47 -16.90 -20.84
N LYS A 5 13.82 -15.81 -20.13
CA LYS A 5 13.82 -14.46 -20.72
C LYS A 5 14.65 -14.43 -22.01
N HIS A 6 15.89 -14.89 -21.95
CA HIS A 6 16.77 -14.91 -23.13
C HIS A 6 16.23 -15.81 -24.25
N ALA A 7 15.64 -16.95 -23.89
CA ALA A 7 15.03 -17.84 -24.87
C ALA A 7 13.84 -17.19 -25.58
N VAL A 8 12.98 -16.47 -24.84
CA VAL A 8 11.84 -15.71 -25.40
C VAL A 8 12.34 -14.57 -26.30
N GLN A 9 13.35 -13.83 -25.86
CA GLN A 9 13.97 -12.76 -26.65
C GLN A 9 14.59 -13.29 -27.94
N SER A 10 15.19 -14.48 -27.92
CA SER A 10 15.74 -15.11 -29.14
C SER A 10 14.66 -15.52 -30.17
N GLN A 11 13.41 -15.64 -29.74
CA GLN A 11 12.23 -15.82 -30.62
C GLN A 11 11.70 -14.49 -31.19
N GLY A 12 12.37 -13.35 -30.88
CA GLY A 12 11.97 -12.02 -31.37
C GLY A 12 10.92 -11.31 -30.51
N PHE A 13 10.61 -11.80 -29.32
CA PHE A 13 9.64 -11.18 -28.41
C PHE A 13 10.31 -10.34 -27.33
N THR A 14 9.69 -9.23 -26.98
CA THR A 14 10.07 -8.43 -25.82
C THR A 14 9.60 -9.11 -24.53
N VAL A 15 10.37 -8.98 -23.46
CA VAL A 15 9.97 -9.38 -22.11
C VAL A 15 9.89 -8.13 -21.25
N ALA A 16 8.67 -7.72 -20.91
CA ALA A 16 8.45 -6.52 -20.13
C ALA A 16 8.76 -6.69 -18.64
N HIS A 17 8.50 -7.88 -18.09
CA HIS A 17 8.71 -8.13 -16.67
C HIS A 17 8.93 -9.62 -16.38
N ILE A 18 9.83 -9.91 -15.47
CA ILE A 18 9.98 -11.22 -14.84
C ILE A 18 9.97 -11.04 -13.31
N LYS A 19 9.27 -11.94 -12.64
CA LYS A 19 9.28 -12.04 -11.19
C LYS A 19 9.51 -13.50 -10.83
N THR A 20 9.77 -13.83 -9.61
CA THR A 20 10.16 -15.16 -9.10
C THR A 20 9.78 -16.36 -9.98
N ASP A 21 8.53 -16.43 -10.42
CA ASP A 21 7.88 -17.55 -11.11
C ASP A 21 7.03 -17.11 -12.32
N SER A 22 6.99 -15.83 -12.65
CA SER A 22 6.16 -15.30 -13.75
C SER A 22 6.98 -14.51 -14.77
N ILE A 23 6.51 -14.51 -16.02
CA ILE A 23 7.05 -13.73 -17.14
C ILE A 23 5.89 -13.01 -17.84
N LYS A 24 6.10 -11.73 -18.20
CA LYS A 24 5.14 -10.92 -18.93
C LYS A 24 5.73 -10.55 -20.29
N ILE A 25 5.02 -10.96 -21.32
CA ILE A 25 5.45 -10.84 -22.71
C ILE A 25 4.40 -9.98 -23.43
N PRO A 26 4.74 -8.74 -23.82
CA PRO A 26 3.88 -7.93 -24.67
C PRO A 26 3.59 -8.65 -25.99
N ASP A 27 2.40 -8.45 -26.51
CA ASP A 27 1.94 -8.99 -27.79
C ASP A 27 2.15 -10.51 -27.95
N ALA A 28 2.01 -11.23 -26.85
CA ALA A 28 2.22 -12.68 -26.81
C ALA A 28 1.23 -13.40 -27.71
N THR A 29 1.76 -14.18 -28.67
CA THR A 29 0.99 -15.04 -29.55
C THR A 29 0.80 -16.44 -28.95
N PRO A 30 -0.15 -17.25 -29.47
CA PRO A 30 -0.29 -18.65 -29.06
C PRO A 30 1.00 -19.45 -29.16
N GLU A 31 1.84 -19.15 -30.17
CA GLU A 31 3.10 -19.83 -30.43
C GLU A 31 4.12 -19.57 -29.31
N ILE A 32 4.28 -18.30 -28.88
CA ILE A 32 5.22 -17.98 -27.81
C ILE A 32 4.73 -18.50 -26.44
N ILE A 33 3.41 -18.51 -26.20
CA ILE A 33 2.84 -19.10 -24.99
C ILE A 33 3.15 -20.61 -24.95
N LYS A 34 2.95 -21.30 -26.07
CA LYS A 34 3.30 -22.71 -26.21
C LYS A 34 4.81 -22.93 -26.00
N PHE A 35 5.65 -22.10 -26.62
CA PHE A 35 7.08 -22.16 -26.45
C PHE A 35 7.50 -22.04 -24.99
N VAL A 36 6.96 -21.06 -24.25
CA VAL A 36 7.24 -20.87 -22.81
C VAL A 36 6.87 -22.12 -22.00
N THR A 37 5.68 -22.69 -22.30
CA THR A 37 5.20 -23.90 -21.61
C THR A 37 6.11 -25.10 -21.88
N GLU A 38 6.51 -25.30 -23.14
CA GLU A 38 7.40 -26.40 -23.54
C GLU A 38 8.82 -26.22 -22.98
N TYR A 39 9.33 -24.98 -23.03
CA TYR A 39 10.64 -24.66 -22.46
C TYR A 39 10.68 -24.94 -20.96
N GLY A 40 9.64 -24.55 -20.23
CA GLY A 40 9.54 -24.83 -18.80
C GLY A 40 9.63 -26.34 -18.48
N LYS A 41 8.91 -27.15 -19.25
CA LYS A 41 8.90 -28.61 -19.08
C LYS A 41 10.26 -29.26 -19.23
N LEU A 42 11.17 -28.72 -20.08
CA LEU A 42 12.55 -29.19 -20.23
C LEU A 42 13.34 -29.10 -18.91
N TYR A 43 12.94 -28.18 -18.03
CA TYR A 43 13.58 -27.94 -16.72
C TYR A 43 12.73 -28.41 -15.55
N GLY A 44 11.66 -29.15 -15.80
CA GLY A 44 10.79 -29.70 -14.75
C GLY A 44 9.80 -28.67 -14.19
N TYR A 45 9.56 -27.55 -14.87
CA TYR A 45 8.57 -26.55 -14.48
C TYR A 45 7.31 -26.65 -15.32
N ASN A 46 6.17 -26.37 -14.73
CA ASN A 46 4.91 -26.29 -15.44
C ASN A 46 4.44 -24.83 -15.45
N PHE A 47 4.60 -24.17 -16.63
CA PHE A 47 4.09 -22.81 -16.84
C PHE A 47 2.65 -22.87 -17.36
N GLU A 48 1.82 -21.98 -16.84
CA GLU A 48 0.44 -21.80 -17.27
C GLU A 48 0.24 -20.37 -17.74
N HIS A 49 -0.64 -20.18 -18.71
CA HIS A 49 -1.09 -18.85 -19.11
C HIS A 49 -2.11 -18.36 -18.07
N GLU A 50 -1.66 -17.49 -17.18
CA GLU A 50 -2.43 -17.06 -16.01
C GLU A 50 -3.36 -15.87 -16.31
N ALA A 51 -2.90 -14.93 -17.14
CA ALA A 51 -3.64 -13.70 -17.39
C ALA A 51 -3.23 -13.04 -18.72
N THR A 52 -4.21 -12.40 -19.37
CA THR A 52 -4.00 -11.48 -20.48
C THR A 52 -4.44 -10.09 -20.07
N TYR A 53 -3.55 -9.11 -20.22
CA TYR A 53 -3.83 -7.72 -19.92
C TYR A 53 -3.90 -6.91 -21.20
N ASP A 54 -4.81 -5.96 -21.28
CA ASP A 54 -4.87 -5.00 -22.38
C ASP A 54 -4.20 -3.67 -22.05
N ARG A 55 -3.95 -3.42 -20.76
CA ARG A 55 -3.16 -2.28 -20.25
C ARG A 55 -2.33 -2.73 -19.07
N MET A 56 -1.13 -2.23 -18.98
CA MET A 56 -0.25 -2.48 -17.85
C MET A 56 0.67 -1.28 -17.62
N CYS A 57 0.78 -0.84 -16.38
CA CYS A 57 1.79 0.11 -15.92
C CYS A 57 2.73 -0.63 -14.95
N LEU A 58 3.99 -0.72 -15.31
CA LEU A 58 5.04 -1.29 -14.48
C LEU A 58 5.74 -0.15 -13.72
N VAL A 59 5.43 -0.02 -12.43
CA VAL A 59 6.00 1.03 -11.56
C VAL A 59 7.43 0.70 -11.14
N ASN A 60 7.68 -0.57 -10.83
CA ASN A 60 9.01 -1.12 -10.52
C ASN A 60 8.96 -2.65 -10.55
N ASP A 61 10.07 -3.30 -10.22
CA ASP A 61 10.21 -4.78 -10.25
C ASP A 61 9.17 -5.54 -9.43
N ALA A 62 8.54 -4.91 -8.46
CA ALA A 62 7.57 -5.54 -7.56
C ALA A 62 6.15 -5.00 -7.75
N VAL A 63 5.99 -3.82 -8.33
CA VAL A 63 4.73 -3.08 -8.36
C VAL A 63 4.29 -2.82 -9.79
N TYR A 64 3.10 -3.30 -10.12
CA TYR A 64 2.42 -3.01 -11.37
C TYR A 64 0.91 -2.89 -11.17
N ILE A 65 0.28 -2.20 -12.08
CA ILE A 65 -1.17 -2.11 -12.23
C ILE A 65 -1.51 -2.59 -13.62
N ALA A 66 -2.53 -3.44 -13.74
CA ALA A 66 -2.95 -3.96 -15.04
C ALA A 66 -4.46 -4.11 -15.15
N ARG A 67 -4.98 -3.89 -16.35
CA ARG A 67 -6.36 -4.15 -16.73
C ARG A 67 -6.42 -5.45 -17.51
N TYR A 68 -7.32 -6.36 -17.11
CA TYR A 68 -7.52 -7.61 -17.84
C TYR A 68 -8.14 -7.31 -19.21
N ALA A 69 -7.70 -8.05 -20.21
CA ALA A 69 -8.37 -8.08 -21.49
C ALA A 69 -9.77 -8.69 -21.36
N THR A 70 -10.71 -8.22 -22.18
CA THR A 70 -12.07 -8.79 -22.26
C THR A 70 -12.04 -10.19 -22.87
N VAL A 71 -13.09 -10.97 -22.61
CA VAL A 71 -13.25 -12.29 -23.21
C VAL A 71 -13.27 -12.21 -24.74
N GLU A 72 -13.95 -11.19 -25.28
CA GLU A 72 -14.00 -10.94 -26.73
C GLU A 72 -12.59 -10.75 -27.30
N LYS A 73 -11.79 -9.84 -26.71
CA LYS A 73 -10.41 -9.59 -27.15
C LYS A 73 -9.53 -10.83 -27.04
N CYS A 74 -9.67 -11.61 -25.96
CA CYS A 74 -8.95 -12.86 -25.80
C CYS A 74 -9.38 -13.92 -26.84
N CYS A 75 -10.69 -13.99 -27.19
CA CYS A 75 -11.17 -14.86 -28.26
C CYS A 75 -10.58 -14.50 -29.61
N ASP A 76 -10.45 -13.21 -29.90
CA ASP A 76 -9.83 -12.72 -31.14
C ASP A 76 -8.35 -13.06 -31.22
N LEU A 77 -7.61 -12.96 -30.08
CA LEU A 77 -6.18 -13.25 -30.02
C LEU A 77 -5.86 -14.74 -30.04
N TYR A 78 -6.59 -15.55 -29.32
CA TYR A 78 -6.25 -16.95 -29.06
C TYR A 78 -7.25 -17.96 -29.60
N GLY A 79 -8.42 -17.50 -30.01
CA GLY A 79 -9.52 -18.35 -30.45
C GLY A 79 -10.36 -18.89 -29.29
N LYS A 80 -11.66 -19.03 -29.52
CA LYS A 80 -12.64 -19.46 -28.52
C LYS A 80 -12.28 -20.81 -27.86
N LYS A 81 -11.80 -21.77 -28.64
CA LYS A 81 -11.41 -23.08 -28.12
C LYS A 81 -10.30 -23.01 -27.09
N TYR A 82 -9.36 -22.08 -27.26
CA TYR A 82 -8.30 -21.85 -26.30
C TYR A 82 -8.86 -21.25 -24.99
N ILE A 83 -9.75 -20.25 -25.10
CA ILE A 83 -10.36 -19.61 -23.93
C ILE A 83 -11.23 -20.59 -23.13
N ASP A 84 -11.98 -21.47 -23.80
CA ASP A 84 -12.79 -22.50 -23.14
C ASP A 84 -11.91 -23.48 -22.32
N SER A 85 -10.64 -23.65 -22.70
CA SER A 85 -9.69 -24.54 -22.03
C SER A 85 -8.80 -23.84 -20.98
N ALA A 86 -8.50 -22.58 -21.17
CA ALA A 86 -7.65 -21.76 -20.32
C ALA A 86 -8.53 -20.82 -19.48
N LYS A 87 -9.18 -21.38 -18.47
CA LYS A 87 -10.05 -20.64 -17.57
C LYS A 87 -9.27 -19.52 -16.88
N ASP A 88 -9.89 -18.36 -16.73
CA ASP A 88 -9.40 -17.21 -15.95
C ASP A 88 -8.29 -16.36 -16.57
N ILE A 89 -7.85 -16.59 -17.81
CA ILE A 89 -6.86 -15.72 -18.48
C ILE A 89 -7.39 -14.34 -18.84
N CYS A 90 -8.71 -14.20 -18.95
CA CYS A 90 -9.42 -12.93 -19.07
C CYS A 90 -10.45 -12.85 -17.95
N LYS A 91 -10.58 -11.68 -17.33
CA LYS A 91 -11.53 -11.46 -16.24
C LYS A 91 -12.48 -10.36 -16.60
N GLU A 92 -13.75 -10.59 -16.34
CA GLU A 92 -14.79 -9.58 -16.48
C GLU A 92 -15.31 -9.19 -15.12
N ASN A 93 -15.49 -7.91 -14.91
CA ASN A 93 -16.20 -7.43 -13.74
C ASN A 93 -17.70 -7.34 -14.09
N LYS A 94 -18.54 -8.01 -13.32
CA LYS A 94 -20.00 -8.01 -13.55
C LYS A 94 -20.65 -6.63 -13.36
N LYS A 95 -20.00 -5.74 -12.65
CA LYS A 95 -20.51 -4.39 -12.32
C LYS A 95 -19.88 -3.28 -13.16
N HIS A 96 -18.72 -3.53 -13.74
CA HIS A 96 -17.93 -2.57 -14.49
C HIS A 96 -17.37 -3.22 -15.76
N PRO A 97 -17.10 -2.46 -16.82
CA PRO A 97 -16.71 -3.02 -18.12
C PRO A 97 -15.37 -3.78 -18.07
N TYR A 98 -14.50 -3.45 -17.11
CA TYR A 98 -13.18 -4.05 -17.04
C TYR A 98 -12.81 -4.49 -15.63
N ALA A 99 -12.07 -5.60 -15.53
CA ALA A 99 -11.43 -6.05 -14.31
C ALA A 99 -9.99 -5.52 -14.24
N TRP A 100 -9.58 -5.11 -13.05
CA TRP A 100 -8.25 -4.60 -12.77
C TRP A 100 -7.54 -5.46 -11.74
N THR A 101 -6.22 -5.39 -11.75
CA THR A 101 -5.36 -5.94 -10.70
C THR A 101 -4.23 -4.97 -10.39
N ALA A 102 -3.79 -4.94 -9.15
CA ALA A 102 -2.66 -4.15 -8.72
C ALA A 102 -1.80 -4.92 -7.73
N THR A 103 -0.50 -4.67 -7.77
CA THR A 103 0.45 -5.05 -6.73
C THR A 103 1.01 -3.79 -6.08
N GLY A 104 1.55 -3.94 -4.86
CA GLY A 104 2.01 -2.79 -4.06
C GLY A 104 0.92 -2.25 -3.13
N THR A 105 1.30 -2.10 -1.85
CA THR A 105 0.37 -1.77 -0.77
C THR A 105 -0.43 -0.50 -1.02
N GLN A 106 0.19 0.54 -1.58
CA GLN A 106 -0.45 1.82 -1.87
C GLN A 106 -1.60 1.72 -2.88
N PHE A 107 -1.55 0.75 -3.81
CA PHE A 107 -2.59 0.54 -4.83
C PHE A 107 -3.59 -0.55 -4.44
N GLN A 108 -3.28 -1.35 -3.42
CA GLN A 108 -4.15 -2.43 -2.92
C GLN A 108 -5.08 -1.99 -1.79
N ILE A 109 -4.93 -0.75 -1.28
CA ILE A 109 -5.89 -0.18 -0.33
C ILE A 109 -7.25 -0.14 -1.02
N PRO A 110 -8.30 -0.79 -0.47
CA PRO A 110 -9.57 -0.97 -1.17
C PRO A 110 -10.19 0.35 -1.66
N TYR A 111 -10.16 1.39 -0.82
CA TYR A 111 -10.64 2.72 -1.19
C TYR A 111 -9.90 3.27 -2.42
N VAL A 112 -8.56 3.21 -2.42
CA VAL A 112 -7.72 3.70 -3.53
C VAL A 112 -7.98 2.88 -4.79
N PHE A 113 -7.96 1.55 -4.67
CA PHE A 113 -8.17 0.64 -5.80
C PHE A 113 -9.54 0.83 -6.45
N LYS A 114 -10.60 0.91 -5.64
CA LYS A 114 -11.96 1.13 -6.13
C LYS A 114 -12.10 2.51 -6.77
N THR A 115 -11.55 3.54 -6.15
CA THR A 115 -11.62 4.91 -6.69
C THR A 115 -10.91 5.03 -8.03
N LEU A 116 -9.71 4.46 -8.16
CA LEU A 116 -8.89 4.66 -9.35
C LEU A 116 -9.21 3.67 -10.49
N PHE A 117 -9.48 2.42 -10.17
CA PHE A 117 -9.48 1.34 -11.16
C PHE A 117 -10.82 0.64 -11.31
N SER A 118 -11.33 -0.04 -10.28
CA SER A 118 -12.56 -0.83 -10.45
C SER A 118 -13.83 0.00 -10.47
N LYS A 119 -13.79 1.26 -10.05
CA LYS A 119 -14.94 2.21 -10.02
C LYS A 119 -16.16 1.67 -9.25
N GLU A 120 -15.93 0.71 -8.36
CA GLU A 120 -16.97 0.17 -7.49
C GLU A 120 -17.34 1.17 -6.40
N ASN A 121 -18.56 1.03 -5.87
CA ASN A 121 -18.99 1.85 -4.74
C ASN A 121 -18.07 1.63 -3.54
N ILE A 122 -17.74 2.73 -2.88
CA ILE A 122 -16.97 2.69 -1.63
C ILE A 122 -17.92 2.28 -0.51
N GLU A 123 -17.65 1.14 0.09
CA GLU A 123 -18.36 0.61 1.24
C GLU A 123 -17.64 1.00 2.55
N PHE A 124 -18.29 0.75 3.68
CA PHE A 124 -17.68 1.05 5.00
C PHE A 124 -16.35 0.30 5.19
N GLU A 125 -16.31 -0.95 4.83
CA GLU A 125 -15.15 -1.84 4.97
C GLU A 125 -13.93 -1.35 4.19
N ASP A 126 -14.14 -0.62 3.10
CA ASP A 126 -13.07 -0.02 2.29
C ASP A 126 -12.36 1.14 3.01
N MET A 127 -13.03 1.68 4.03
CA MET A 127 -12.55 2.78 4.89
C MET A 127 -12.06 2.27 6.26
N CYS A 128 -11.76 0.99 6.37
CA CYS A 128 -11.23 0.37 7.58
C CYS A 128 -9.81 -0.14 7.33
N GLU A 129 -8.87 0.31 8.15
CA GLU A 129 -7.48 -0.11 8.07
C GLU A 129 -7.10 -1.06 9.20
N THR A 130 -6.50 -2.18 8.86
CA THR A 130 -5.91 -3.08 9.84
C THR A 130 -4.53 -2.58 10.24
N LYS A 131 -4.34 -2.32 11.52
CA LYS A 131 -3.03 -1.99 12.11
C LYS A 131 -2.60 -3.14 13.01
N SER A 132 -1.34 -3.53 12.88
CA SER A 132 -0.75 -4.61 13.66
C SER A 132 0.62 -4.21 14.17
N VAL A 133 0.95 -4.63 15.38
CA VAL A 133 2.24 -4.38 16.03
C VAL A 133 2.71 -5.63 16.78
N THR A 134 4.00 -5.71 17.03
CA THR A 134 4.58 -6.80 17.84
C THR A 134 4.35 -6.61 19.34
N SER A 135 4.23 -5.34 19.79
CA SER A 135 3.94 -4.98 21.18
C SER A 135 2.42 -4.90 21.43
N SER A 136 1.92 -3.73 21.77
CA SER A 136 0.49 -3.47 21.99
C SER A 136 0.09 -2.14 21.36
N LEU A 137 -1.15 -2.07 20.86
CA LEU A 137 -1.81 -0.85 20.40
C LEU A 137 -2.67 -0.26 21.50
N TYR A 138 -2.71 1.04 21.53
CA TYR A 138 -3.55 1.85 22.41
C TYR A 138 -4.19 2.98 21.62
N LEU A 139 -5.40 3.35 21.99
CA LEU A 139 -6.02 4.61 21.60
C LEU A 139 -5.96 5.58 22.78
N ASP A 140 -5.35 6.73 22.57
CA ASP A 140 -5.43 7.84 23.51
C ASP A 140 -6.65 8.69 23.15
N MET A 141 -7.69 8.54 23.94
CA MET A 141 -9.03 9.11 23.69
C MET A 141 -9.16 10.56 24.16
N ASN A 142 -8.14 11.14 24.78
CA ASN A 142 -8.21 12.53 25.22
C ASN A 142 -8.30 13.48 24.02
N GLU A 143 -9.48 14.07 23.79
CA GLU A 143 -9.71 15.02 22.68
C GLU A 143 -8.98 16.35 22.88
N ALA A 144 -8.88 16.78 24.13
CA ALA A 144 -8.14 17.97 24.53
C ALA A 144 -6.76 17.56 25.03
N LEU A 145 -5.95 16.86 24.22
CA LEU A 145 -4.57 16.64 24.60
C LEU A 145 -3.96 18.00 24.93
N PRO A 146 -3.72 18.31 26.23
CA PRO A 146 -2.90 19.45 26.52
C PRO A 146 -1.58 19.21 25.77
N ASP A 147 -0.99 20.26 25.22
CA ASP A 147 0.34 20.14 24.65
C ASP A 147 1.31 19.80 25.78
N VAL A 148 1.46 18.49 26.02
CA VAL A 148 2.35 17.96 27.05
C VAL A 148 3.81 17.99 26.61
N SER A 149 4.08 18.39 25.36
CA SER A 149 5.45 18.39 24.80
C SER A 149 6.40 19.28 25.60
N ALA A 150 5.91 20.39 26.12
CA ALA A 150 6.70 21.27 27.00
C ALA A 150 7.01 20.61 28.34
N LEU A 151 6.05 19.86 28.90
CA LEU A 151 6.20 19.12 30.15
C LEU A 151 7.16 17.93 29.96
N GLU A 152 7.06 17.24 28.83
CA GLU A 152 7.96 16.14 28.46
C GLU A 152 9.39 16.65 28.29
N ALA A 153 9.60 17.77 27.59
CA ALA A 153 10.91 18.37 27.41
C ALA A 153 11.53 18.82 28.75
N GLU A 154 10.73 19.39 29.67
CA GLU A 154 11.17 19.78 30.99
C GLU A 154 11.57 18.53 31.84
N ARG A 155 10.71 17.49 31.84
CA ARG A 155 10.98 16.22 32.55
C ARG A 155 12.25 15.57 32.03
N ASP A 156 12.41 15.43 30.73
CA ASP A 156 13.55 14.75 30.12
C ASP A 156 14.85 15.52 30.35
N LYS A 157 14.79 16.86 30.38
CA LYS A 157 15.92 17.71 30.74
C LYS A 157 16.35 17.49 32.20
N LEU A 158 15.40 17.48 33.14
CA LEU A 158 15.65 17.23 34.55
C LEU A 158 16.19 15.82 34.78
N TRP A 159 15.56 14.80 34.13
CA TRP A 159 16.01 13.42 34.20
C TRP A 159 17.44 13.25 33.71
N LYS A 160 17.78 13.93 32.60
CA LYS A 160 19.15 13.94 32.09
C LYS A 160 20.13 14.58 33.05
N GLN A 161 19.74 15.68 33.69
CA GLN A 161 20.58 16.34 34.71
C GLN A 161 20.82 15.43 35.92
N ILE A 162 19.82 14.69 36.37
CA ILE A 162 19.91 13.72 37.46
C ILE A 162 20.86 12.57 37.08
N THR A 163 20.73 12.04 35.85
CA THR A 163 21.51 10.89 35.39
C THR A 163 22.94 11.23 34.97
N ASP A 164 23.17 12.40 34.37
CA ASP A 164 24.50 12.86 33.93
C ASP A 164 25.36 13.42 35.07
N SER A 165 24.73 13.75 36.20
CA SER A 165 25.49 14.19 37.39
C SER A 165 26.30 13.02 37.94
N LYS A 166 27.60 12.96 37.62
CA LYS A 166 28.58 12.01 38.19
C LYS A 166 28.72 12.11 39.72
N ARG A 167 27.95 12.95 40.36
CA ARG A 167 27.82 13.04 41.83
C ARG A 167 26.63 12.20 42.27
N MET A 168 26.80 10.90 42.23
CA MET A 168 25.91 9.95 42.89
C MET A 168 26.14 9.99 44.44
N THR A 169 25.99 11.15 45.00
CA THR A 169 25.76 11.31 46.44
C THR A 169 24.48 12.10 46.56
N GLU A 170 23.36 11.36 46.58
CA GLU A 170 21.98 11.80 46.77
C GLU A 170 21.45 12.83 45.73
N PRO A 171 20.52 12.43 44.83
CA PRO A 171 19.80 13.39 44.03
C PRO A 171 19.08 14.38 44.95
N MET A 172 19.08 15.65 44.60
CA MET A 172 18.34 16.66 45.38
C MET A 172 16.86 16.24 45.39
N PRO A 173 16.25 16.05 46.58
CA PRO A 173 14.88 15.58 46.70
C PRO A 173 13.90 16.36 45.83
N THR A 174 14.10 17.66 45.71
CA THR A 174 13.29 18.58 44.90
C THR A 174 13.27 18.30 43.40
N GLU A 175 14.38 17.79 42.83
CA GLU A 175 14.43 17.47 41.36
C GLU A 175 13.69 16.16 41.06
N CYS A 176 13.83 15.17 41.96
CA CYS A 176 13.09 13.91 41.87
C CYS A 176 11.57 14.14 42.03
N GLU A 177 11.17 14.91 43.05
CA GLU A 177 9.79 15.31 43.28
C GLU A 177 9.20 16.04 42.04
N ARG A 178 9.97 16.91 41.40
CA ARG A 178 9.55 17.62 40.20
C ARG A 178 9.39 16.69 39.03
N VAL A 179 10.27 15.70 38.84
CA VAL A 179 10.12 14.68 37.79
C VAL A 179 8.88 13.83 37.99
N GLU A 180 8.58 13.43 39.24
CA GLU A 180 7.35 12.70 39.59
C GLU A 180 6.11 13.54 39.32
N GLU A 181 6.11 14.82 39.75
CA GLU A 181 5.00 15.75 39.49
C GLU A 181 4.74 15.93 37.98
N LEU A 182 5.80 16.12 37.18
CA LEU A 182 5.69 16.22 35.71
C LEU A 182 5.19 14.93 35.09
N THR A 183 5.68 13.78 35.56
CA THR A 183 5.22 12.47 35.09
C THR A 183 3.74 12.26 35.34
N ASP A 184 3.27 12.64 36.54
CA ASP A 184 1.85 12.59 36.88
C ASP A 184 0.99 13.53 36.03
N LYS A 185 1.48 14.75 35.79
CA LYS A 185 0.78 15.72 34.93
C LYS A 185 0.71 15.25 33.49
N ILE A 186 1.79 14.67 32.95
CA ILE A 186 1.82 14.08 31.62
C ILE A 186 0.84 12.90 31.55
N ALA A 187 0.88 12.00 32.54
CA ALA A 187 -0.01 10.84 32.60
C ALA A 187 -1.50 11.23 32.66
N LYS A 188 -1.83 12.28 33.43
CA LYS A 188 -3.22 12.81 33.52
C LYS A 188 -3.69 13.48 32.22
N GLY A 189 -2.77 13.84 31.32
CA GLY A 189 -3.10 14.36 30.00
C GLY A 189 -3.53 13.29 29.00
N HIS A 190 -3.44 12.02 29.33
CA HIS A 190 -3.72 10.89 28.46
C HIS A 190 -4.88 10.02 28.97
N ASP A 191 -5.63 9.43 28.02
CA ASP A 191 -6.68 8.45 28.29
C ASP A 191 -6.46 7.23 27.40
N TYR A 192 -5.60 6.32 27.88
CA TYR A 192 -5.14 5.15 27.13
C TYR A 192 -6.12 3.99 27.18
N HIS A 193 -6.75 3.70 26.06
CA HIS A 193 -7.53 2.49 25.85
C HIS A 193 -6.69 1.40 25.21
N PHE A 194 -6.55 0.28 25.88
CA PHE A 194 -5.82 -0.89 25.38
C PHE A 194 -6.63 -1.60 24.29
N ILE A 195 -6.00 -1.85 23.15
CA ILE A 195 -6.61 -2.54 22.00
C ILE A 195 -6.10 -3.98 21.87
N GLY A 196 -4.81 -4.18 22.01
CA GLY A 196 -4.14 -5.46 21.76
C GLY A 196 -3.06 -5.34 20.68
N LYS A 197 -2.74 -6.44 20.01
CA LYS A 197 -1.68 -6.45 18.98
C LYS A 197 -2.18 -6.13 17.58
N VAL A 198 -3.46 -6.30 17.34
CA VAL A 198 -4.09 -6.07 16.03
C VAL A 198 -5.46 -5.44 16.28
N GLY A 199 -5.79 -4.45 15.48
CA GLY A 199 -7.11 -3.82 15.46
C GLY A 199 -7.43 -3.29 14.06
N GLN A 200 -8.71 -3.06 13.81
CA GLN A 200 -9.21 -2.44 12.60
C GLN A 200 -9.79 -1.07 12.94
N PHE A 201 -9.34 -0.04 12.23
CA PHE A 201 -9.60 1.36 12.58
C PHE A 201 -10.08 2.15 11.38
N CYS A 202 -10.87 3.18 11.65
CA CYS A 202 -11.24 4.21 10.68
C CYS A 202 -10.61 5.55 11.10
N PRO A 203 -10.07 6.34 10.16
CA PRO A 203 -9.69 7.72 10.43
C PRO A 203 -10.94 8.56 10.65
N ILE A 204 -10.92 9.46 11.64
CA ILE A 204 -12.07 10.28 12.05
C ILE A 204 -11.77 11.75 11.80
N LYS A 205 -12.75 12.48 11.30
CA LYS A 205 -12.66 13.93 11.06
C LYS A 205 -12.29 14.68 12.34
N PRO A 206 -11.47 15.72 12.23
CA PRO A 206 -11.18 16.60 13.35
C PRO A 206 -12.47 17.12 14.02
N GLY A 207 -12.53 17.08 15.34
CA GLY A 207 -13.70 17.53 16.12
C GLY A 207 -14.84 16.52 16.23
N CYS A 208 -14.75 15.36 15.56
CA CYS A 208 -15.76 14.30 15.65
C CYS A 208 -15.40 13.19 16.66
N GLY A 209 -14.42 13.44 17.51
CA GLY A 209 -13.89 12.46 18.48
C GLY A 209 -12.75 11.62 17.90
N GLY A 210 -12.66 10.37 18.36
CA GLY A 210 -11.55 9.49 18.05
C GLY A 210 -10.32 9.75 18.92
N GLY A 211 -9.32 8.87 18.84
CA GLY A 211 -8.10 8.90 19.61
C GLY A 211 -6.84 8.94 18.74
N ILE A 212 -5.71 9.19 19.39
CA ILE A 212 -4.39 9.02 18.77
C ILE A 212 -4.04 7.54 18.87
N LEU A 213 -3.74 6.92 17.74
CA LEU A 213 -3.37 5.52 17.71
C LEU A 213 -1.87 5.36 17.99
N LEU A 214 -1.58 4.72 19.09
CA LEU A 214 -0.24 4.56 19.65
C LEU A 214 0.16 3.08 19.68
N ARG A 215 1.45 2.83 19.59
CA ARG A 215 2.08 1.54 19.88
C ARG A 215 2.97 1.65 21.10
N GLU A 216 2.95 0.63 21.94
CA GLU A 216 3.89 0.51 23.05
C GLU A 216 5.32 0.35 22.50
N THR A 217 6.25 1.03 23.10
CA THR A 217 7.68 0.96 22.81
C THR A 217 8.44 0.66 24.11
N GLU A 218 9.59 0.02 23.99
CA GLU A 218 10.47 -0.24 25.12
C GLU A 218 11.88 0.26 24.80
N ASN A 219 12.43 1.04 25.68
CA ASN A 219 13.81 1.47 25.59
C ASN A 219 14.73 0.28 25.92
N LYS A 220 15.43 -0.24 24.91
CA LYS A 220 16.31 -1.41 25.06
C LYS A 220 17.42 -1.26 26.11
N LYS A 221 17.76 -0.03 26.50
CA LYS A 221 18.85 0.21 27.50
C LYS A 221 18.32 0.35 28.92
N THR A 222 17.16 0.99 29.08
CA THR A 222 16.58 1.28 30.41
C THR A 222 15.44 0.34 30.78
N GLY A 223 14.84 -0.36 29.80
CA GLY A 223 13.65 -1.18 30.01
C GLY A 223 12.38 -0.34 30.18
N GLU A 224 12.47 0.98 30.06
CA GLU A 224 11.32 1.86 30.22
C GLU A 224 10.34 1.71 29.06
N LYS A 225 9.08 1.62 29.41
CA LYS A 225 7.97 1.60 28.46
C LYS A 225 7.55 3.01 28.10
N GLY A 226 7.25 3.21 26.83
CA GLY A 226 6.75 4.47 26.31
C GLY A 226 5.74 4.21 25.18
N TYR A 227 5.25 5.28 24.59
CA TYR A 227 4.29 5.21 23.50
C TYR A 227 4.79 6.01 22.30
N ALA A 228 4.53 5.51 21.11
CA ALA A 228 4.83 6.20 19.87
C ALA A 228 3.65 6.02 18.89
N ALA A 229 3.43 6.98 18.02
CA ALA A 229 2.41 6.85 16.99
C ALA A 229 2.57 5.54 16.21
N ALA A 230 1.49 4.82 16.01
CA ALA A 230 1.49 3.63 15.18
C ALA A 230 1.85 4.00 13.72
N THR A 231 2.43 3.06 13.00
CA THR A 231 2.87 3.31 11.61
C THR A 231 1.71 3.78 10.74
N GLY A 232 1.87 4.90 10.06
CA GLY A 232 0.86 5.49 9.17
C GLY A 232 -0.35 6.09 9.89
N SER A 233 -0.29 6.32 11.23
CA SER A 233 -1.41 6.92 11.97
C SER A 233 -1.18 8.37 12.38
N LYS A 234 0.06 8.85 12.25
CA LYS A 234 0.45 10.19 12.72
C LYS A 234 -0.32 11.30 12.00
N GLY A 235 -0.84 12.23 12.76
CA GLY A 235 -1.56 13.40 12.24
C GLY A 235 -3.07 13.18 12.04
N PHE A 236 -3.58 11.99 12.32
CA PHE A 236 -5.00 11.65 12.23
C PHE A 236 -5.52 11.12 13.57
N ARG A 237 -6.83 11.25 13.77
CA ARG A 237 -7.53 10.61 14.88
C ARG A 237 -8.22 9.35 14.37
N TRP A 238 -8.35 8.36 15.25
CA TRP A 238 -8.79 7.03 14.90
C TRP A 238 -9.86 6.53 15.86
N LEU A 239 -10.77 5.72 15.36
CA LEU A 239 -11.64 4.86 16.17
C LEU A 239 -11.58 3.43 15.65
N GLU A 240 -11.76 2.47 16.53
CA GLU A 240 -11.98 1.09 16.12
C GLU A 240 -13.23 1.00 15.23
N SER A 241 -13.15 0.23 14.15
CA SER A 241 -14.23 0.07 13.18
C SER A 241 -15.54 -0.39 13.85
N GLU A 242 -15.44 -1.23 14.88
CA GLU A 242 -16.58 -1.67 15.67
C GLU A 242 -17.25 -0.53 16.45
N MET A 243 -16.44 0.34 17.07
CA MET A 243 -16.95 1.54 17.75
C MET A 243 -17.61 2.50 16.77
N VAL A 244 -17.08 2.67 15.56
CA VAL A 244 -17.69 3.50 14.52
C VAL A 244 -19.08 2.98 14.16
N LYS A 245 -19.26 1.66 14.05
CA LYS A 245 -20.57 1.03 13.82
C LYS A 245 -21.53 1.21 15.00
N GLN A 246 -21.06 0.90 16.20
CA GLN A 246 -21.89 0.97 17.43
C GLN A 246 -22.37 2.39 17.75
N LEU A 247 -21.54 3.39 17.48
CA LEU A 247 -21.83 4.80 17.73
C LEU A 247 -22.49 5.52 16.54
N ASP A 248 -22.78 4.80 15.45
CA ASP A 248 -23.31 5.36 14.18
C ASP A 248 -22.47 6.53 13.63
N LYS A 249 -21.15 6.42 13.74
CA LYS A 249 -20.17 7.44 13.32
C LYS A 249 -19.62 7.23 11.91
N GLN A 250 -20.28 6.48 11.06
CA GLN A 250 -19.81 6.24 9.67
C GLN A 250 -19.70 7.54 8.85
N GLY A 251 -20.61 8.52 9.13
CA GLY A 251 -20.55 9.85 8.53
C GLY A 251 -19.38 10.71 8.97
N ASP A 252 -18.74 10.37 10.10
CA ASP A 252 -17.62 11.10 10.69
C ASP A 252 -16.25 10.58 10.19
N ILE A 253 -16.23 9.55 9.34
CA ILE A 253 -15.00 9.03 8.76
C ILE A 253 -14.35 10.11 7.91
N ASP A 254 -13.05 10.33 8.11
CA ASP A 254 -12.26 11.29 7.36
C ASP A 254 -11.87 10.74 5.98
N ARG A 255 -12.74 10.99 5.00
CA ARG A 255 -12.44 10.63 3.60
C ARG A 255 -11.28 11.42 3.01
N GLY A 256 -10.92 12.58 3.59
CA GLY A 256 -9.74 13.34 3.18
C GLY A 256 -8.45 12.55 3.35
N TYR A 257 -8.38 11.71 4.37
CA TYR A 257 -7.29 10.75 4.56
C TYR A 257 -7.07 9.85 3.33
N TYR A 258 -8.16 9.25 2.84
CA TYR A 258 -8.09 8.36 1.67
C TYR A 258 -7.91 9.12 0.36
N ASN A 259 -8.52 10.30 0.22
CA ASN A 259 -8.36 11.14 -0.96
C ASN A 259 -6.89 11.56 -1.13
N ASN A 260 -6.18 11.87 -0.05
CA ASN A 260 -4.74 12.13 -0.11
C ASN A 260 -3.96 10.93 -0.65
N MET A 261 -4.34 9.70 -0.26
CA MET A 261 -3.70 8.49 -0.80
C MET A 261 -4.03 8.29 -2.28
N VAL A 262 -5.25 8.62 -2.70
CA VAL A 262 -5.66 8.60 -4.12
C VAL A 262 -4.81 9.57 -4.92
N ASP A 263 -4.65 10.80 -4.44
CA ASP A 263 -3.85 11.85 -5.10
C ASP A 263 -2.37 11.47 -5.19
N GLU A 264 -1.81 10.88 -4.12
CA GLU A 264 -0.44 10.37 -4.13
C GLU A 264 -0.27 9.20 -5.12
N ALA A 265 -1.24 8.31 -5.21
CA ALA A 265 -1.24 7.22 -6.16
C ALA A 265 -1.31 7.71 -7.61
N ILE A 266 -2.19 8.68 -7.91
CA ILE A 266 -2.28 9.33 -9.22
C ILE A 266 -0.93 9.99 -9.57
N LYS A 267 -0.37 10.76 -8.65
CA LYS A 267 0.93 11.43 -8.84
C LYS A 267 2.04 10.44 -9.12
N SER A 268 2.07 9.33 -8.40
CA SER A 268 3.05 8.26 -8.59
C SER A 268 2.93 7.61 -9.98
N LEU A 269 1.72 7.39 -10.47
CA LEU A 269 1.47 6.79 -11.79
C LEU A 269 1.68 7.79 -12.93
N SER A 270 1.36 9.06 -12.72
CA SER A 270 1.49 10.12 -13.73
C SER A 270 2.95 10.41 -14.14
N VAL A 271 3.92 9.89 -13.38
CA VAL A 271 5.35 9.91 -13.78
C VAL A 271 5.58 9.07 -15.04
N TYR A 272 4.76 8.04 -15.26
CA TYR A 272 4.88 7.11 -16.39
C TYR A 272 3.99 7.48 -17.58
N GLY A 273 3.15 8.52 -17.45
CA GLY A 273 2.32 9.01 -18.54
C GLY A 273 0.96 9.55 -18.10
N ASP A 274 0.01 9.64 -19.03
CA ASP A 274 -1.34 10.15 -18.78
C ASP A 274 -2.19 9.13 -18.00
N PHE A 275 -2.39 9.43 -16.71
CA PHE A 275 -3.16 8.56 -15.82
C PHE A 275 -4.64 8.45 -16.24
N GLU A 276 -5.27 9.55 -16.67
CA GLU A 276 -6.70 9.54 -17.04
C GLU A 276 -6.93 8.62 -18.24
N ARG A 277 -6.05 8.71 -19.24
CA ARG A 277 -6.08 7.81 -20.40
C ARG A 277 -5.83 6.36 -20.00
N PHE A 278 -4.89 6.11 -19.08
CA PHE A 278 -4.59 4.76 -18.60
C PHE A 278 -5.78 4.14 -17.84
N ALA A 279 -6.43 4.90 -16.98
CA ALA A 279 -7.55 4.44 -16.14
C ALA A 279 -8.93 4.52 -16.81
N ALA A 280 -9.01 5.05 -18.04
CA ALA A 280 -10.27 5.20 -18.77
C ALA A 280 -10.94 3.84 -19.04
N ASP A 281 -12.27 3.82 -19.03
CA ASP A 281 -13.07 2.63 -19.33
C ASP A 281 -13.19 2.35 -20.82
N GLU A 282 -12.86 3.32 -21.66
CA GLU A 282 -12.95 3.19 -23.11
C GLU A 282 -11.96 2.15 -23.65
N PRO A 283 -12.30 1.45 -24.75
CA PRO A 283 -11.35 0.61 -25.44
C PRO A 283 -10.13 1.43 -25.86
N TYR A 284 -8.94 0.86 -25.70
CA TYR A 284 -7.73 1.49 -26.21
C TYR A 284 -7.78 1.51 -27.74
N VAL A 285 -7.93 2.69 -28.31
CA VAL A 285 -7.76 2.89 -29.75
C VAL A 285 -6.27 3.15 -29.97
N SER A 286 -5.59 2.19 -30.58
CA SER A 286 -4.19 2.32 -30.96
C SER A 286 -4.06 3.38 -32.05
N ASP A 287 -3.47 4.50 -31.70
CA ASP A 287 -3.03 5.54 -32.64
C ASP A 287 -1.54 5.37 -33.01
N ASN A 288 -1.05 4.12 -33.04
CA ASN A 288 0.35 3.73 -33.16
C ASN A 288 1.25 4.11 -31.97
N THR A 289 0.66 4.53 -30.87
CA THR A 289 1.42 4.70 -29.63
C THR A 289 1.43 3.39 -28.84
N PRO A 290 2.55 3.01 -28.21
CA PRO A 290 2.59 1.83 -27.36
C PRO A 290 1.46 1.83 -26.31
N PRO A 291 0.89 0.67 -25.95
CA PRO A 291 -0.26 0.57 -25.05
C PRO A 291 0.04 0.85 -23.59
N TRP A 292 1.16 1.42 -23.29
CA TRP A 292 1.56 1.83 -21.95
C TRP A 292 1.73 3.35 -21.85
N PHE A 293 1.79 3.77 -20.66
CA PHE A 293 2.04 5.14 -20.29
C PHE A 293 3.28 5.72 -21.00
N GLY A 294 3.11 6.90 -21.54
CA GLY A 294 4.19 7.66 -22.11
C GLY A 294 4.65 7.11 -23.44
N ALA A 295 3.91 7.45 -24.48
CA ALA A 295 4.37 7.33 -25.85
C ALA A 295 5.35 8.46 -26.19
N GLY A 296 6.48 8.53 -25.51
CA GLY A 296 7.69 9.07 -26.06
C GLY A 296 8.44 7.90 -26.70
N GLU A 297 8.97 8.07 -27.90
CA GLU A 297 10.03 7.17 -28.32
C GLU A 297 11.04 7.10 -27.15
N PRO A 298 11.52 5.89 -26.74
CA PRO A 298 12.52 5.83 -25.72
C PRO A 298 13.71 6.69 -26.20
N HIS A 299 13.96 7.78 -25.51
CA HIS A 299 15.21 8.48 -25.70
C HIS A 299 16.33 7.48 -25.40
N GLU A 300 17.43 7.54 -26.14
CA GLU A 300 18.60 6.68 -25.89
C GLU A 300 19.08 6.74 -24.43
N ASP A 301 18.69 7.77 -23.70
CA ASP A 301 18.96 7.97 -22.27
C ASP A 301 17.99 7.23 -21.32
N ASP A 302 16.86 6.68 -21.82
CA ASP A 302 15.88 5.92 -21.04
C ASP A 302 16.22 4.41 -20.98
N ILE A 303 17.31 4.00 -21.59
CA ILE A 303 17.86 2.64 -21.50
C ILE A 303 18.46 2.47 -20.12
N THR A 304 17.70 1.80 -19.24
CA THR A 304 18.23 1.46 -17.92
C THR A 304 19.42 0.49 -18.06
N PRO A 305 20.35 0.46 -17.09
CA PRO A 305 21.53 -0.44 -17.14
C PRO A 305 21.18 -1.93 -17.25
N PHE A 306 19.91 -2.30 -17.21
CA PHE A 306 19.40 -3.67 -17.37
C PHE A 306 19.06 -4.03 -18.82
N ASP A 307 19.02 -3.06 -19.73
CA ASP A 307 18.71 -3.29 -21.16
C ASP A 307 19.95 -3.65 -21.99
N VAL A 308 21.12 -3.54 -21.39
CA VAL A 308 22.41 -3.85 -22.06
C VAL A 308 23.22 -4.81 -21.19
N ARG A 309 22.80 -6.08 -21.16
CA ARG A 309 23.75 -7.22 -20.92
C ARG A 309 23.12 -8.56 -21.19
#